data_0cf256beb9701c3963782fdc78e1ff39
#
_entry.id   0cf256beb9701c3963782fdc78e1ff39
#
_cell.length_a   1.000
_cell.length_b   1.000
_cell.length_c   1.000
_cell.angle_alpha   90.00
_cell.angle_beta   90.00
_cell.angle_gamma   90.00
#
_symmetry.space_group_name_H-M   'P 1'
#
loop_
_entity.id
_entity.type
_entity.pdbx_description
1 polymer ?
#
loop_
_entity_poly.entity_id
_entity_poly.type
_entity_poly.pdbx_seq_one_letter_code
_entity_poly.pdbx_strand_id
1 'polypeptide(L)'
;MTDKRAMFREFVVRKGLKWTKQREVILEEFLSSKEHLSTEDLYLEIRSKNPHIGYATVYRTLKLFAECGIAEERDFGAGQVLYELSHGGDHHDHLICTGCGAIIEFEDKRIEKLQDQVAQDHQFTIASHRLEIFGLCAKCAPG
;
A
#
# COMPACT_ATOMS: atom_id res chain seq x y z
N MET A 1 -1.48 19.47 5.88
CA MET A 1 -0.92 18.35 5.10
C MET A 1 0.26 17.75 5.83
N THR A 2 0.19 16.46 6.12
CA THR A 2 1.28 15.78 6.81
C THR A 2 2.42 15.52 5.82
N ASP A 3 3.60 16.02 6.14
CA ASP A 3 4.79 15.74 5.35
C ASP A 3 5.23 14.28 5.61
N LYS A 4 5.14 13.45 4.59
CA LYS A 4 5.48 12.03 4.71
C LYS A 4 6.96 11.81 5.03
N ARG A 5 7.82 12.70 4.58
CA ARG A 5 9.26 12.64 4.88
C ARG A 5 9.52 12.85 6.37
N ALA A 6 8.91 13.88 6.93
CA ALA A 6 9.02 14.16 8.36
C ALA A 6 8.41 13.04 9.20
N MET A 7 7.25 12.55 8.78
CA MET A 7 6.55 11.46 9.44
C MET A 7 7.41 10.19 9.51
N PHE A 8 8.04 9.82 8.40
CA PHE A 8 8.91 8.65 8.36
C PHE A 8 10.16 8.85 9.20
N ARG A 9 10.78 10.02 9.12
CA ARG A 9 11.98 10.33 9.89
C ARG A 9 11.72 10.24 11.39
N GLU A 10 10.64 10.83 11.85
CA GLU A 10 10.24 10.75 13.25
C GLU A 10 9.98 9.33 13.70
N PHE A 11 9.33 8.54 12.85
CA PHE A 11 9.05 7.14 13.14
C PHE A 11 10.34 6.32 13.30
N VAL A 12 11.28 6.50 12.37
CA VAL A 12 12.57 5.81 12.40
C VAL A 12 13.32 6.12 13.70
N VAL A 13 13.38 7.40 14.08
CA VAL A 13 14.05 7.84 15.29
C VAL A 13 13.35 7.29 16.53
N ARG A 14 12.03 7.38 16.59
CA ARG A 14 11.23 6.87 17.70
C ARG A 14 11.41 5.38 17.92
N LYS A 15 11.58 4.64 16.84
CA LYS A 15 11.79 3.20 16.87
C LYS A 15 13.23 2.80 17.27
N GLY A 16 14.10 3.79 17.46
CA GLY A 16 15.50 3.55 17.82
C GLY A 16 16.38 3.16 16.66
N LEU A 17 15.92 3.40 15.43
CA LEU A 17 16.69 3.09 14.24
C LEU A 17 17.44 4.33 13.75
N LYS A 18 18.47 4.11 12.94
CA LYS A 18 19.23 5.21 12.36
C LYS A 18 18.54 5.74 11.11
N TRP A 19 18.55 7.06 10.97
CA TRP A 19 18.20 7.68 9.69
C TRP A 19 19.39 7.50 8.74
N THR A 20 19.16 6.86 7.60
CA THR A 20 20.22 6.60 6.63
C THR A 20 19.88 7.22 5.28
N LYS A 21 20.92 7.49 4.49
CA LYS A 21 20.76 7.99 3.13
C LYS A 21 20.02 6.98 2.27
N GLN A 22 20.26 5.69 2.48
CA GLN A 22 19.56 4.64 1.74
C GLN A 22 18.04 4.68 2.00
N ARG A 23 17.63 4.86 3.26
CA ARG A 23 16.21 4.98 3.60
C ARG A 23 15.58 6.20 2.95
N GLU A 24 16.32 7.31 2.91
CA GLU A 24 15.85 8.53 2.24
C GLU A 24 15.65 8.31 0.74
N VAL A 25 16.61 7.67 0.08
CA VAL A 25 16.53 7.37 -1.35
C VAL A 25 15.33 6.47 -1.64
N ILE A 26 15.12 5.44 -0.83
CA ILE A 26 13.99 4.51 -1.01
C ILE A 26 12.67 5.24 -0.82
N LEU A 27 12.58 6.11 0.17
CA LEU A 27 11.37 6.90 0.40
C LEU A 27 11.07 7.81 -0.79
N GLU A 28 12.06 8.53 -1.29
CA GLU A 28 11.86 9.43 -2.43
C GLU A 28 11.40 8.66 -3.68
N GLU A 29 12.00 7.52 -3.94
CA GLU A 29 11.61 6.70 -5.07
C GLU A 29 10.19 6.17 -4.91
N PHE A 30 9.82 5.72 -3.71
CA PHE A 30 8.47 5.25 -3.42
C PHE A 30 7.44 6.36 -3.61
N LEU A 31 7.71 7.58 -3.11
CA LEU A 31 6.79 8.70 -3.21
C LEU A 31 6.56 9.16 -4.65
N SER A 32 7.53 8.93 -5.54
CA SER A 32 7.43 9.32 -6.95
C SER A 32 6.97 8.19 -7.86
N SER A 33 6.75 7.01 -7.32
CA SER A 33 6.41 5.81 -8.09
C SER A 33 4.91 5.67 -8.36
N LYS A 34 4.59 4.68 -9.18
CA LYS A 34 3.21 4.32 -9.51
C LYS A 34 2.48 3.74 -8.29
N GLU A 35 1.17 3.64 -8.40
CA GLU A 35 0.28 3.34 -7.28
C GLU A 35 0.50 1.99 -6.59
N HIS A 36 0.84 0.95 -7.33
CA HIS A 36 1.00 -0.40 -6.76
C HIS A 36 2.36 -0.96 -7.13
N LEU A 37 3.18 -1.24 -6.13
CA LEU A 37 4.53 -1.77 -6.34
C LEU A 37 4.78 -2.96 -5.43
N SER A 38 5.37 -4.02 -6.02
CA SER A 38 5.99 -5.06 -5.21
C SER A 38 7.35 -4.58 -4.73
N THR A 39 7.94 -5.30 -3.77
CA THR A 39 9.31 -5.03 -3.35
C THR A 39 10.27 -5.12 -4.54
N GLU A 40 10.06 -6.13 -5.39
CA GLU A 40 10.90 -6.32 -6.58
C GLU A 40 10.80 -5.13 -7.54
N ASP A 41 9.58 -4.64 -7.81
CA ASP A 41 9.37 -3.49 -8.68
C ASP A 41 10.16 -2.27 -8.20
N LEU A 42 10.04 -1.96 -6.91
CA LEU A 42 10.73 -0.82 -6.33
C LEU A 42 12.25 -1.03 -6.34
N TYR A 43 12.69 -2.25 -6.02
CA TYR A 43 14.10 -2.58 -6.05
C TYR A 43 14.71 -2.36 -7.44
N LEU A 44 14.03 -2.79 -8.50
CA LEU A 44 14.52 -2.62 -9.87
C LEU A 44 14.61 -1.15 -10.26
N GLU A 45 13.64 -0.33 -9.86
CA GLU A 45 13.69 1.11 -10.09
C GLU A 45 14.88 1.76 -9.37
N ILE A 46 15.11 1.39 -8.11
CA ILE A 46 16.20 1.94 -7.31
C ILE A 46 17.55 1.49 -7.84
N ARG A 47 17.66 0.22 -8.20
CA ARG A 47 18.91 -0.38 -8.70
C ARG A 47 19.45 0.36 -9.92
N SER A 48 18.59 0.86 -10.79
CA SER A 48 19.03 1.56 -12.00
C SER A 48 19.81 2.83 -11.67
N LYS A 49 19.53 3.47 -10.55
CA LYS A 49 20.16 4.72 -10.10
C LYS A 49 21.13 4.53 -8.95
N ASN A 50 20.89 3.53 -8.13
CA ASN A 50 21.63 3.29 -6.87
C ASN A 50 21.95 1.80 -6.74
N PRO A 51 22.90 1.28 -7.54
CA PRO A 51 23.15 -0.16 -7.58
C PRO A 51 23.70 -0.75 -6.29
N HIS A 52 24.13 0.09 -5.35
CA HIS A 52 24.66 -0.37 -4.07
C HIS A 52 23.55 -0.66 -3.03
N ILE A 53 22.31 -0.28 -3.31
CA ILE A 53 21.19 -0.54 -2.39
C ILE A 53 20.66 -1.95 -2.70
N GLY A 54 20.72 -2.85 -1.71
CA GLY A 54 20.31 -4.23 -1.89
C GLY A 54 18.81 -4.46 -1.70
N TYR A 55 18.34 -5.59 -2.19
CA TYR A 55 16.94 -5.99 -2.10
C TYR A 55 16.43 -6.02 -0.66
N ALA A 56 17.22 -6.60 0.25
CA ALA A 56 16.83 -6.72 1.66
C ALA A 56 16.60 -5.35 2.31
N THR A 57 17.41 -4.36 1.95
CA THR A 57 17.24 -3.00 2.45
C THR A 57 15.94 -2.38 1.96
N VAL A 58 15.61 -2.58 0.68
CA VAL A 58 14.33 -2.11 0.11
C VAL A 58 13.16 -2.77 0.82
N TYR A 59 13.21 -4.08 0.99
CA TYR A 59 12.15 -4.84 1.66
C TYR A 59 11.91 -4.32 3.08
N ARG A 60 12.97 -4.21 3.88
CA ARG A 60 12.85 -3.74 5.26
C ARG A 60 12.32 -2.32 5.34
N THR A 61 12.73 -1.47 4.40
CA THR A 61 12.26 -0.07 4.37
C THR A 61 10.77 0.01 4.01
N LEU A 62 10.32 -0.79 3.04
CA LEU A 62 8.90 -0.87 2.70
C LEU A 62 8.06 -1.34 3.90
N LYS A 63 8.57 -2.30 4.67
CA LYS A 63 7.89 -2.74 5.90
C LYS A 63 7.77 -1.61 6.91
N LEU A 64 8.78 -0.77 7.03
CA LEU A 64 8.72 0.41 7.90
C LEU A 64 7.68 1.42 7.41
N PHE A 65 7.56 1.61 6.10
CA PHE A 65 6.51 2.48 5.54
C PHE A 65 5.12 1.98 5.91
N ALA A 66 4.91 0.67 5.85
CA ALA A 66 3.63 0.06 6.22
C ALA A 66 3.35 0.24 7.72
N GLU A 67 4.35 0.04 8.56
CA GLU A 67 4.21 0.20 10.01
C GLU A 67 3.86 1.65 10.40
N CYS A 68 4.47 2.64 9.74
CA CYS A 68 4.24 4.03 10.10
C CYS A 68 3.04 4.66 9.39
N GLY A 69 2.39 3.95 8.49
CA GLY A 69 1.20 4.43 7.82
C GLY A 69 1.43 5.20 6.52
N ILE A 70 2.66 5.28 6.03
CA ILE A 70 2.97 5.91 4.74
C ILE A 70 2.49 5.03 3.59
N ALA A 71 2.63 3.73 3.75
CA ALA A 71 2.22 2.75 2.75
C ALA A 71 1.18 1.81 3.31
N GLU A 72 0.35 1.29 2.43
CA GLU A 72 -0.55 0.19 2.74
C GLU A 72 -0.03 -1.06 2.04
N GLU A 73 0.05 -2.14 2.79
CA GLU A 73 0.49 -3.43 2.29
C GLU A 73 -0.73 -4.25 1.90
N ARG A 74 -0.77 -4.70 0.65
CA ARG A 74 -1.90 -5.46 0.10
C ARG A 74 -1.43 -6.81 -0.40
N ASP A 75 -2.03 -7.87 0.14
CA ASP A 75 -1.86 -9.22 -0.38
C ASP A 75 -3.12 -9.57 -1.16
N PHE A 76 -3.01 -9.62 -2.48
CA PHE A 76 -4.15 -9.87 -3.35
C PHE A 76 -4.34 -11.36 -3.68
N GLY A 77 -3.68 -12.25 -2.95
CA GLY A 77 -3.90 -13.69 -3.09
C GLY A 77 -3.17 -14.35 -4.25
N ALA A 78 -2.39 -13.59 -5.00
CA ALA A 78 -1.61 -14.11 -6.12
C ALA A 78 -0.17 -14.45 -5.73
N GLY A 79 0.09 -14.59 -4.43
CA GLY A 79 1.44 -14.85 -3.91
C GLY A 79 2.36 -13.64 -3.93
N GLN A 80 1.82 -12.48 -4.25
CA GLN A 80 2.59 -11.24 -4.35
C GLN A 80 1.97 -10.17 -3.47
N VAL A 81 2.80 -9.56 -2.63
CA VAL A 81 2.40 -8.44 -1.79
C VAL A 81 2.74 -7.15 -2.53
N LEU A 82 1.76 -6.26 -2.62
CA LEU A 82 1.92 -4.95 -3.24
C LEU A 82 1.83 -3.86 -2.19
N TYR A 83 2.56 -2.79 -2.42
CA TYR A 83 2.55 -1.61 -1.56
C TYR A 83 2.00 -0.42 -2.33
N GLU A 84 1.11 0.32 -1.70
CA GLU A 84 0.58 1.55 -2.28
C GLU A 84 0.74 2.68 -1.29
N LEU A 85 0.84 3.89 -1.82
CA LEU A 85 0.93 5.08 -0.99
C LEU A 85 -0.39 5.28 -0.26
N SER A 86 -0.32 5.46 1.05
CA SER A 86 -1.51 5.74 1.85
C SER A 86 -1.97 7.17 1.62
N HIS A 87 -3.26 7.35 1.41
CA HIS A 87 -3.85 8.66 1.16
C HIS A 87 -4.54 9.26 2.38
N GLY A 88 -4.16 8.80 3.58
CA GLY A 88 -4.52 9.48 4.82
C GLY A 88 -6.01 9.59 5.13
N GLY A 89 -6.81 8.63 4.76
CA GLY A 89 -8.24 8.65 4.96
C GLY A 89 -9.02 8.44 3.67
N ASP A 90 -8.38 8.68 2.54
CA ASP A 90 -8.92 8.26 1.26
C ASP A 90 -8.55 6.80 1.08
N HIS A 91 -9.46 5.92 1.39
CA HIS A 91 -9.25 4.51 1.14
C HIS A 91 -9.93 4.14 -0.18
N HIS A 92 -9.32 3.21 -0.88
CA HIS A 92 -9.87 2.67 -2.10
C HIS A 92 -10.22 1.21 -1.90
N ASP A 93 -11.38 0.82 -2.38
CA ASP A 93 -11.76 -0.57 -2.45
C ASP A 93 -11.20 -1.14 -3.75
N HIS A 94 -11.03 -2.45 -3.81
CA HIS A 94 -10.35 -3.09 -4.94
C HIS A 94 -11.13 -4.26 -5.50
N LEU A 95 -11.19 -4.31 -6.83
CA LEU A 95 -11.61 -5.51 -7.56
C LEU A 95 -10.35 -6.13 -8.12
N ILE A 96 -10.10 -7.39 -7.81
CA ILE A 96 -8.88 -8.09 -8.20
C ILE A 96 -9.22 -9.26 -9.11
N CYS A 97 -8.66 -9.24 -10.32
CA CYS A 97 -8.84 -10.35 -11.26
C CYS A 97 -7.85 -11.47 -10.93
N THR A 98 -8.38 -12.64 -10.59
CA THR A 98 -7.54 -13.80 -10.31
C THR A 98 -6.98 -14.44 -11.57
N GLY A 99 -7.52 -14.09 -12.74
CA GLY A 99 -7.04 -14.59 -14.02
C GLY A 99 -5.84 -13.87 -14.57
N CYS A 100 -5.90 -12.53 -14.62
CA CYS A 100 -4.81 -11.72 -15.22
C CYS A 100 -4.10 -10.80 -14.24
N GLY A 101 -4.54 -10.76 -12.98
CA GLY A 101 -3.92 -9.89 -11.96
C GLY A 101 -4.33 -8.43 -12.03
N ALA A 102 -5.27 -8.07 -12.90
CA ALA A 102 -5.72 -6.68 -12.99
C ALA A 102 -6.34 -6.23 -11.68
N ILE A 103 -6.06 -5.00 -11.30
CA ILE A 103 -6.59 -4.40 -10.07
C ILE A 103 -7.36 -3.14 -10.47
N ILE A 104 -8.62 -3.08 -10.06
CA ILE A 104 -9.47 -1.91 -10.29
C ILE A 104 -9.77 -1.27 -8.96
N GLU A 105 -9.37 -0.03 -8.79
CA GLU A 105 -9.72 0.74 -7.60
C GLU A 105 -11.09 1.36 -7.79
N PHE A 106 -11.88 1.36 -6.75
CA PHE A 106 -13.19 2.01 -6.79
C PHE A 106 -13.56 2.58 -5.44
N GLU A 107 -14.48 3.52 -5.46
CA GLU A 107 -15.09 4.07 -4.27
C GLU A 107 -16.59 4.15 -4.54
N ASP A 108 -17.39 3.58 -3.64
CA ASP A 108 -18.83 3.60 -3.78
C ASP A 108 -19.47 3.99 -2.44
N LYS A 109 -20.08 5.15 -2.42
CA LYS A 109 -20.70 5.69 -1.21
C LYS A 109 -21.83 4.82 -0.68
N ARG A 110 -22.49 4.05 -1.54
CA ARG A 110 -23.57 3.14 -1.12
C ARG A 110 -23.02 2.04 -0.24
N ILE A 111 -21.86 1.50 -0.60
CA ILE A 111 -21.19 0.45 0.19
C ILE A 111 -20.75 1.01 1.52
N GLU A 112 -20.14 2.18 1.54
CA GLU A 112 -19.69 2.82 2.77
C GLU A 112 -20.85 3.10 3.71
N LYS A 113 -21.96 3.58 3.18
CA LYS A 113 -23.15 3.84 3.98
C LYS A 113 -23.70 2.57 4.61
N LEU A 114 -23.70 1.46 3.86
CA LEU A 114 -24.16 0.17 4.38
C LEU A 114 -23.22 -0.36 5.47
N GLN A 115 -21.92 -0.17 5.31
CA GLN A 115 -20.94 -0.55 6.32
C GLN A 115 -21.19 0.22 7.62
N ASP A 116 -21.42 1.52 7.52
CA ASP A 116 -21.73 2.35 8.69
C ASP A 116 -23.01 1.88 9.38
N GLN A 117 -24.02 1.53 8.58
CA GLN A 117 -25.29 1.04 9.12
C GLN A 117 -25.11 -0.29 9.87
N VAL A 118 -24.34 -1.21 9.30
CA VAL A 118 -24.04 -2.49 9.94
C VAL A 118 -23.32 -2.26 11.27
N ALA A 119 -22.35 -1.36 11.29
CA ALA A 119 -21.63 -1.03 12.51
C ALA A 119 -22.57 -0.46 13.58
N GLN A 120 -23.45 0.45 13.20
CA GLN A 120 -24.44 1.02 14.12
C GLN A 120 -25.37 -0.04 14.69
N ASP A 121 -25.84 -0.95 13.83
CA ASP A 121 -26.75 -2.02 14.26
C ASP A 121 -26.12 -2.91 15.34
N HIS A 122 -24.80 -3.00 15.34
CA HIS A 122 -24.05 -3.80 16.30
C HIS A 122 -23.38 -2.95 17.38
N GLN A 123 -23.70 -1.67 17.46
CA GLN A 123 -23.11 -0.74 18.42
C GLN A 123 -21.58 -0.73 18.33
N PHE A 124 -21.07 -0.72 17.11
CA PHE A 124 -19.64 -0.85 16.80
C PHE A 124 -19.09 0.45 16.23
N THR A 125 -17.92 0.88 16.71
CA THR A 125 -17.24 2.06 16.20
C THR A 125 -16.17 1.63 15.22
N ILE A 126 -16.28 2.09 13.96
CA ILE A 126 -15.33 1.70 12.92
C ILE A 126 -14.04 2.51 13.05
N ALA A 127 -12.90 1.82 13.14
CA ALA A 127 -11.58 2.45 13.05
C ALA A 127 -11.06 2.42 11.61
N SER A 128 -11.26 1.32 10.92
CA SER A 128 -10.85 1.16 9.50
C SER A 128 -11.61 -0.01 8.90
N HIS A 129 -11.60 -0.11 7.59
CA HIS A 129 -12.14 -1.28 6.90
C HIS A 129 -11.38 -1.55 5.61
N ARG A 130 -11.54 -2.74 5.08
CA ARG A 130 -10.97 -3.16 3.80
C ARG A 130 -12.04 -3.90 3.02
N LEU A 131 -12.12 -3.60 1.73
CA LEU A 131 -13.01 -4.33 0.83
C LEU A 131 -12.22 -4.74 -0.40
N GLU A 132 -12.09 -6.05 -0.58
CA GLU A 132 -11.40 -6.64 -1.71
C GLU A 132 -12.31 -7.71 -2.31
N ILE A 133 -12.63 -7.55 -3.59
CA ILE A 133 -13.49 -8.50 -4.28
C ILE A 133 -12.64 -9.24 -5.31
N PHE A 134 -12.57 -10.55 -5.19
CA PHE A 134 -11.78 -11.41 -6.06
C PHE A 134 -12.70 -12.10 -7.08
N GLY A 135 -12.29 -12.09 -8.33
CA GLY A 135 -13.07 -12.70 -9.38
C GLY A 135 -12.38 -12.60 -10.73
N LEU A 136 -13.16 -12.58 -11.79
CA LEU A 136 -12.62 -12.48 -13.15
C LEU A 136 -13.10 -11.18 -13.79
N CYS A 137 -12.17 -10.45 -14.40
CA CYS A 137 -12.49 -9.23 -15.12
C CYS A 137 -13.25 -9.54 -16.43
N ALA A 138 -13.74 -8.50 -17.10
CA ALA A 138 -14.51 -8.66 -18.32
C ALA A 138 -13.77 -9.43 -19.41
N LYS A 139 -12.45 -9.32 -19.45
CA LYS A 139 -11.62 -10.02 -20.43
C LYS A 139 -11.41 -11.49 -20.08
N CYS A 140 -11.38 -11.83 -18.80
CA CYS A 140 -11.12 -13.20 -18.31
C CYS A 140 -12.39 -13.98 -18.03
N ALA A 141 -13.52 -13.32 -17.81
CA ALA A 141 -14.78 -13.97 -17.51
C ALA A 141 -15.28 -14.72 -18.73
N PRO A 142 -15.80 -15.96 -18.55
CA PRO A 142 -16.34 -16.72 -19.67
C PRO A 142 -17.64 -16.10 -20.18
N GLY A 143 -17.73 -15.97 -21.46
CA GLY A 143 -18.93 -15.57 -22.14
C GLY A 143 -19.25 -14.19 -22.30
#